data_09af7dcc67e02db0ce782f4a5bb57592
#
_entry.id   09af7dcc67e02db0ce782f4a5bb57592
#
_cell.length_a   1.000
_cell.length_b   1.000
_cell.length_c   1.000
_cell.angle_alpha   90.00
_cell.angle_beta   90.00
_cell.angle_gamma   90.00
#
_symmetry.space_group_name_H-M   'P 1'
#
loop_
_entity.id
_entity.type
_entity.pdbx_description
1 polymer ?
#
loop_
_entity_poly.entity_id
_entity_poly.type
_entity_poly.pdbx_seq_one_letter_code
_entity_poly.pdbx_strand_id
1 'polypeptide(L)'
;MAPKNKLPVALTIAGSDSGGGAGLQADLRVFQAAGVHGTSAVTAITAQNPKKVRVTETVKAKSVQQQLESVFDGFTIKAVKTGMLLAASNVEVIAEWFIKRKIPLVVDPVMVSTSGTVLLKANAIKSLHKKLLPLAALVTPNICEAEQLTGMKIRKGSEQQTAARALYESCGCAVLLKGGHLTGKQADDVYFDGEKLTVLSAKRE
;
A
#
# COMPACT_ATOMS: atom_id res chain seq x y z
N MET A 1 -6.67 19.02 35.14
CA MET A 1 -7.30 18.36 33.97
C MET A 1 -6.32 17.36 33.40
N ALA A 2 -6.64 16.07 33.42
CA ALA A 2 -5.83 15.07 32.75
C ALA A 2 -5.74 15.39 31.24
N PRO A 3 -4.59 15.20 30.57
CA PRO A 3 -4.48 15.46 29.16
C PRO A 3 -5.49 14.57 28.42
N LYS A 4 -6.42 15.20 27.66
CA LYS A 4 -7.28 14.47 26.73
C LYS A 4 -6.36 13.61 25.86
N ASN A 5 -6.46 12.28 25.91
CA ASN A 5 -5.73 11.38 25.04
C ASN A 5 -5.98 11.82 23.59
N LYS A 6 -5.00 12.51 22.99
CA LYS A 6 -5.07 12.82 21.58
C LYS A 6 -4.92 11.51 20.81
N LEU A 7 -5.85 11.20 19.93
CA LEU A 7 -5.77 10.04 19.05
C LEU A 7 -4.43 10.07 18.28
N PRO A 8 -3.77 8.92 18.08
CA PRO A 8 -2.63 8.86 17.17
C PRO A 8 -3.07 9.26 15.77
N VAL A 9 -2.16 9.90 15.01
CA VAL A 9 -2.46 10.38 13.65
C VAL A 9 -1.74 9.50 12.65
N ALA A 10 -2.47 8.97 11.67
CA ALA A 10 -1.91 8.25 10.53
C ALA A 10 -2.24 8.98 9.21
N LEU A 11 -1.36 8.79 8.22
CA LEU A 11 -1.53 9.33 6.88
C LEU A 11 -1.74 8.19 5.89
N THR A 12 -2.78 8.30 5.04
CA THR A 12 -2.88 7.50 3.81
C THR A 12 -2.52 8.35 2.59
N ILE A 13 -1.68 7.80 1.71
CA ILE A 13 -1.29 8.40 0.44
C ILE A 13 -1.80 7.46 -0.66
N ALA A 14 -2.93 7.78 -1.27
CA ALA A 14 -3.59 6.85 -2.18
C ALA A 14 -4.52 7.57 -3.16
N GLY A 15 -5.03 6.82 -4.12
CA GLY A 15 -6.12 7.27 -4.98
C GLY A 15 -7.45 7.34 -4.23
N SER A 16 -8.31 8.25 -4.69
CA SER A 16 -9.68 8.39 -4.22
C SER A 16 -10.61 7.45 -5.00
N ASP A 17 -11.32 6.57 -4.30
CA ASP A 17 -12.37 5.72 -4.85
C ASP A 17 -13.75 6.35 -4.60
N SER A 18 -14.42 6.84 -5.66
CA SER A 18 -15.75 7.44 -5.55
C SER A 18 -16.83 6.46 -5.05
N GLY A 19 -16.63 5.14 -5.25
CA GLY A 19 -17.48 4.09 -4.71
C GLY A 19 -17.25 3.80 -3.22
N GLY A 20 -16.13 4.29 -2.68
CA GLY A 20 -15.77 4.19 -1.27
C GLY A 20 -15.37 2.78 -0.82
N GLY A 21 -15.24 1.79 -1.71
CA GLY A 21 -14.89 0.41 -1.37
C GLY A 21 -13.40 0.17 -1.19
N ALA A 22 -12.57 1.06 -1.73
CA ALA A 22 -11.12 0.97 -1.74
C ALA A 22 -10.48 2.34 -1.51
N GLY A 23 -9.19 2.47 -1.81
CA GLY A 23 -8.44 3.72 -1.77
C GLY A 23 -8.45 4.40 -0.42
N LEU A 24 -8.23 5.72 -0.44
CA LEU A 24 -8.17 6.49 0.80
C LEU A 24 -9.48 6.48 1.61
N GLN A 25 -10.63 6.31 0.98
CA GLN A 25 -11.90 6.23 1.72
C GLN A 25 -11.98 4.98 2.58
N ALA A 26 -11.54 3.83 2.09
CA ALA A 26 -11.46 2.61 2.88
C ALA A 26 -10.43 2.73 4.00
N ASP A 27 -9.25 3.28 3.70
CA ASP A 27 -8.19 3.49 4.69
C ASP A 27 -8.67 4.39 5.84
N LEU A 28 -9.30 5.54 5.54
CA LEU A 28 -9.80 6.48 6.55
C LEU A 28 -10.87 5.85 7.45
N ARG A 29 -11.76 4.99 6.89
CA ARG A 29 -12.74 4.25 7.69
C ARG A 29 -12.07 3.27 8.65
N VAL A 30 -11.04 2.56 8.18
CA VAL A 30 -10.29 1.61 9.02
C VAL A 30 -9.54 2.37 10.12
N PHE A 31 -8.90 3.49 9.80
CA PHE A 31 -8.24 4.34 10.80
C PHE A 31 -9.24 4.80 11.88
N GLN A 32 -10.41 5.29 11.47
CA GLN A 32 -11.45 5.72 12.40
C GLN A 32 -11.93 4.57 13.29
N ALA A 33 -12.17 3.38 12.70
CA ALA A 33 -12.60 2.21 13.46
C ALA A 33 -11.53 1.72 14.44
N ALA A 34 -10.26 1.94 14.14
CA ALA A 34 -9.12 1.63 15.00
C ALA A 34 -8.80 2.72 16.05
N GLY A 35 -9.60 3.78 16.15
CA GLY A 35 -9.34 4.88 17.08
C GLY A 35 -8.15 5.76 16.68
N VAL A 36 -7.87 5.85 15.37
CA VAL A 36 -6.78 6.65 14.79
C VAL A 36 -7.36 7.84 14.03
N HIS A 37 -6.80 9.03 14.22
CA HIS A 37 -7.14 10.18 13.37
C HIS A 37 -6.48 10.00 12.00
N GLY A 38 -7.29 9.81 10.96
CA GLY A 38 -6.82 9.62 9.59
C GLY A 38 -6.65 10.95 8.87
N THR A 39 -5.47 11.16 8.30
CA THR A 39 -5.18 12.22 7.32
C THR A 39 -4.93 11.61 5.95
N SER A 40 -5.00 12.40 4.87
CA SER A 40 -4.86 11.86 3.51
C SER A 40 -4.08 12.79 2.59
N ALA A 41 -3.37 12.17 1.62
CA ALA A 41 -2.82 12.83 0.43
C ALA A 41 -3.29 12.07 -0.81
N VAL A 42 -4.00 12.77 -1.70
CA VAL A 42 -4.64 12.19 -2.88
C VAL A 42 -3.63 12.13 -4.03
N THR A 43 -3.42 10.94 -4.60
CA THR A 43 -2.53 10.70 -5.75
C THR A 43 -3.26 10.58 -7.08
N ALA A 44 -4.52 10.20 -7.03
CA ALA A 44 -5.40 10.05 -8.18
C ALA A 44 -6.86 10.19 -7.78
N ILE A 45 -7.71 10.54 -8.74
CA ILE A 45 -9.16 10.55 -8.59
C ILE A 45 -9.73 9.50 -9.54
N THR A 46 -10.62 8.64 -9.06
CA THR A 46 -11.31 7.67 -9.92
C THR A 46 -12.82 7.93 -9.97
N ALA A 47 -13.40 7.76 -11.14
CA ALA A 47 -14.83 7.54 -11.29
C ALA A 47 -15.07 6.01 -11.25
N GLN A 48 -15.29 5.48 -10.06
CA GLN A 48 -15.31 4.04 -9.79
C GLN A 48 -16.53 3.63 -8.98
N ASN A 49 -16.99 2.42 -9.23
CA ASN A 49 -17.97 1.70 -8.43
C ASN A 49 -17.57 0.21 -8.35
N PRO A 50 -18.29 -0.65 -7.58
CA PRO A 50 -17.93 -2.07 -7.44
C PRO A 50 -17.85 -2.86 -8.74
N LYS A 51 -18.48 -2.38 -9.82
CA LYS A 51 -18.53 -3.09 -11.11
C LYS A 51 -17.42 -2.66 -12.07
N LYS A 52 -16.97 -1.39 -12.01
CA LYS A 52 -15.94 -0.88 -12.96
C LYS A 52 -15.31 0.44 -12.53
N VAL A 53 -14.10 0.65 -13.05
CA VAL A 53 -13.42 1.95 -13.09
C VAL A 53 -13.68 2.57 -14.45
N ARG A 54 -14.30 3.75 -14.49
CA ARG A 54 -14.62 4.49 -15.73
C ARG A 54 -13.52 5.45 -16.14
N VAL A 55 -13.00 6.18 -15.14
CA VAL A 55 -12.00 7.22 -15.34
C VAL A 55 -11.00 7.15 -14.19
N THR A 56 -9.75 7.41 -14.51
CA THR A 56 -8.67 7.58 -13.53
C THR A 56 -7.84 8.80 -13.93
N GLU A 57 -7.82 9.82 -13.07
CA GLU A 57 -7.07 11.05 -13.27
C GLU A 57 -5.95 11.15 -12.26
N THR A 58 -4.73 11.39 -12.74
CA THR A 58 -3.54 11.57 -11.89
C THR A 58 -3.54 12.95 -11.26
N VAL A 59 -3.34 13.02 -9.95
CA VAL A 59 -2.98 14.26 -9.27
C VAL A 59 -1.50 14.56 -9.56
N LYS A 60 -1.19 15.80 -9.94
CA LYS A 60 0.20 16.21 -10.26
C LYS A 60 1.11 16.03 -9.05
N ALA A 61 2.34 15.55 -9.27
CA ALA A 61 3.32 15.31 -8.20
C ALA A 61 3.55 16.53 -7.30
N LYS A 62 3.59 17.75 -7.87
CA LYS A 62 3.67 18.99 -7.10
C LYS A 62 2.49 19.16 -6.12
N SER A 63 1.27 18.81 -6.54
CA SER A 63 0.11 18.89 -5.65
C SER A 63 0.14 17.80 -4.57
N VAL A 64 0.68 16.59 -4.89
CA VAL A 64 0.92 15.56 -3.89
C VAL A 64 1.93 16.05 -2.85
N GLN A 65 3.03 16.65 -3.27
CA GLN A 65 4.02 17.24 -2.38
C GLN A 65 3.40 18.29 -1.45
N GLN A 66 2.61 19.22 -1.99
CA GLN A 66 1.96 20.27 -1.21
C GLN A 66 0.96 19.71 -0.18
N GLN A 67 0.26 18.61 -0.50
CA GLN A 67 -0.58 17.94 0.47
C GLN A 67 0.25 17.33 1.60
N LEU A 68 1.40 16.70 1.29
CA LEU A 68 2.32 16.18 2.30
C LEU A 68 2.84 17.31 3.19
N GLU A 69 3.31 18.41 2.61
CA GLU A 69 3.76 19.59 3.36
C GLU A 69 2.67 20.06 4.35
N SER A 70 1.45 20.31 3.87
CA SER A 70 0.34 20.77 4.71
C SER A 70 -0.02 19.81 5.84
N VAL A 71 -0.02 18.48 5.57
CA VAL A 71 -0.34 17.48 6.58
C VAL A 71 0.76 17.42 7.64
N PHE A 72 2.02 17.42 7.23
CA PHE A 72 3.16 17.34 8.17
C PHE A 72 3.36 18.63 8.96
N ASP A 73 2.96 19.78 8.43
CA ASP A 73 2.97 21.05 9.16
C ASP A 73 1.90 21.10 10.25
N GLY A 74 0.74 20.47 9.99
CA GLY A 74 -0.40 20.51 10.91
C GLY A 74 -0.47 19.35 11.91
N PHE A 75 0.18 18.22 11.63
CA PHE A 75 0.00 16.97 12.39
C PHE A 75 1.31 16.24 12.69
N THR A 76 1.38 15.64 13.88
CA THR A 76 2.46 14.70 14.24
C THR A 76 2.10 13.31 13.76
N ILE A 77 2.48 12.95 12.53
CA ILE A 77 2.18 11.66 11.90
C ILE A 77 2.99 10.56 12.57
N LYS A 78 2.31 9.46 12.97
CA LYS A 78 2.90 8.30 13.64
C LYS A 78 3.15 7.12 12.72
N ALA A 79 2.36 6.98 11.67
CA ALA A 79 2.51 5.94 10.65
C ALA A 79 1.93 6.42 9.32
N VAL A 80 2.42 5.86 8.23
CA VAL A 80 1.98 6.17 6.88
C VAL A 80 1.67 4.89 6.13
N LYS A 81 0.58 4.90 5.34
CA LYS A 81 0.27 3.85 4.37
C LYS A 81 0.23 4.45 2.98
N THR A 82 0.79 3.77 2.00
CA THR A 82 0.55 4.09 0.59
C THR A 82 -0.32 3.03 -0.06
N GLY A 83 -1.21 3.45 -0.95
CA GLY A 83 -1.98 2.59 -1.84
C GLY A 83 -1.65 2.89 -3.30
N MET A 84 -2.68 3.06 -4.14
CA MET A 84 -2.52 3.38 -5.55
C MET A 84 -1.84 4.75 -5.76
N LEU A 85 -0.64 4.76 -6.34
CA LEU A 85 0.13 5.99 -6.61
C LEU A 85 0.04 6.47 -8.07
N LEU A 86 -0.37 5.60 -8.98
CA LEU A 86 -0.69 5.76 -10.38
C LEU A 86 0.51 6.15 -11.27
N ALA A 87 1.29 7.16 -10.93
CA ALA A 87 2.35 7.72 -11.77
C ALA A 87 3.74 7.58 -11.12
N ALA A 88 4.78 7.39 -11.95
CA ALA A 88 6.17 7.34 -11.49
C ALA A 88 6.58 8.62 -10.75
N SER A 89 6.13 9.78 -11.21
CA SER A 89 6.41 11.07 -10.56
C SER A 89 5.81 11.17 -9.15
N ASN A 90 4.66 10.54 -8.89
CA ASN A 90 4.09 10.48 -7.55
C ASN A 90 4.91 9.56 -6.65
N VAL A 91 5.34 8.38 -7.17
CA VAL A 91 6.23 7.47 -6.44
C VAL A 91 7.52 8.17 -6.05
N GLU A 92 8.11 8.94 -6.96
CA GLU A 92 9.39 9.63 -6.78
C GLU A 92 9.28 10.72 -5.70
N VAL A 93 8.28 11.59 -5.80
CA VAL A 93 8.09 12.66 -4.81
C VAL A 93 7.80 12.10 -3.41
N ILE A 94 7.08 10.99 -3.33
CA ILE A 94 6.82 10.32 -2.05
C ILE A 94 8.10 9.68 -1.50
N ALA A 95 8.87 8.98 -2.33
CA ALA A 95 10.13 8.39 -1.90
C ALA A 95 11.11 9.47 -1.41
N GLU A 96 11.28 10.58 -2.14
CA GLU A 96 12.09 11.72 -1.72
C GLU A 96 11.60 12.33 -0.39
N TRP A 97 10.30 12.36 -0.17
CA TRP A 97 9.71 12.83 1.07
C TRP A 97 10.10 11.96 2.27
N PHE A 98 10.13 10.64 2.10
CA PHE A 98 10.38 9.70 3.21
C PHE A 98 11.83 9.28 3.39
N ILE A 99 12.74 9.51 2.45
CA ILE A 99 14.15 9.10 2.54
C ILE A 99 14.87 9.61 3.80
N LYS A 100 14.47 10.75 4.34
CA LYS A 100 15.03 11.36 5.55
C LYS A 100 14.13 11.27 6.78
N ARG A 101 13.00 10.56 6.68
CA ARG A 101 12.00 10.47 7.75
C ARG A 101 11.91 9.07 8.31
N LYS A 102 12.15 8.94 9.62
CA LYS A 102 12.04 7.67 10.35
C LYS A 102 10.60 7.44 10.85
N ILE A 103 9.64 7.40 9.93
CA ILE A 103 8.23 7.12 10.23
C ILE A 103 7.89 5.77 9.62
N PRO A 104 7.25 4.83 10.35
CA PRO A 104 6.83 3.56 9.78
C PRO A 104 5.97 3.76 8.52
N LEU A 105 6.42 3.19 7.41
CA LEU A 105 5.78 3.27 6.11
C LEU A 105 5.30 1.88 5.70
N VAL A 106 4.00 1.71 5.53
CA VAL A 106 3.40 0.50 4.95
C VAL A 106 3.12 0.75 3.48
N VAL A 107 3.71 -0.04 2.59
CA VAL A 107 3.51 0.10 1.14
C VAL A 107 2.63 -1.03 0.62
N ASP A 108 1.42 -0.71 0.20
CA ASP A 108 0.57 -1.60 -0.60
C ASP A 108 0.85 -1.31 -2.08
N PRO A 109 1.54 -2.22 -2.80
CA PRO A 109 2.04 -1.96 -4.14
C PRO A 109 0.94 -2.15 -5.20
N VAL A 110 -0.14 -1.38 -5.10
CA VAL A 110 -1.32 -1.50 -5.95
C VAL A 110 -0.96 -1.28 -7.42
N MET A 111 -0.98 -2.34 -8.22
CA MET A 111 -0.63 -2.33 -9.65
C MET A 111 -1.83 -2.52 -10.56
N VAL A 112 -2.82 -3.28 -10.11
CA VAL A 112 -4.04 -3.62 -10.86
C VAL A 112 -5.24 -3.48 -9.95
N SER A 113 -6.34 -2.93 -10.48
CA SER A 113 -7.60 -2.87 -9.72
C SER A 113 -8.24 -4.26 -9.58
N THR A 114 -9.14 -4.41 -8.64
CA THR A 114 -9.96 -5.63 -8.48
C THR A 114 -10.73 -6.00 -9.77
N SER A 115 -11.06 -4.98 -10.60
CA SER A 115 -11.71 -5.18 -11.90
C SER A 115 -10.74 -5.52 -13.05
N GLY A 116 -9.44 -5.71 -12.77
CA GLY A 116 -8.42 -6.05 -13.77
C GLY A 116 -7.83 -4.86 -14.55
N THR A 117 -8.20 -3.63 -14.22
CA THR A 117 -7.61 -2.45 -14.86
C THR A 117 -6.18 -2.22 -14.39
N VAL A 118 -5.23 -2.08 -15.32
CA VAL A 118 -3.84 -1.73 -14.99
C VAL A 118 -3.80 -0.30 -14.46
N LEU A 119 -3.36 -0.15 -13.22
CA LEU A 119 -3.29 1.12 -12.49
C LEU A 119 -1.88 1.69 -12.43
N LEU A 120 -0.85 0.86 -12.55
CA LEU A 120 0.53 1.29 -12.48
C LEU A 120 1.28 0.86 -13.75
N LYS A 121 1.84 1.83 -14.48
CA LYS A 121 2.63 1.55 -15.70
C LYS A 121 4.01 1.00 -15.33
N ALA A 122 4.68 0.33 -16.27
CA ALA A 122 5.97 -0.32 -16.05
C ALA A 122 7.06 0.60 -15.48
N ASN A 123 7.12 1.86 -15.91
CA ASN A 123 8.07 2.84 -15.37
C ASN A 123 7.77 3.18 -13.90
N ALA A 124 6.51 3.24 -13.51
CA ALA A 124 6.10 3.51 -12.14
C ALA A 124 6.33 2.29 -11.23
N ILE A 125 6.15 1.07 -11.73
CA ILE A 125 6.52 -0.18 -11.01
C ILE A 125 8.03 -0.19 -10.74
N LYS A 126 8.84 0.19 -11.75
CA LYS A 126 10.30 0.28 -11.59
C LYS A 126 10.71 1.33 -10.55
N SER A 127 10.06 2.51 -10.55
CA SER A 127 10.30 3.54 -9.53
C SER A 127 9.85 3.08 -8.15
N LEU A 128 8.68 2.43 -8.04
CA LEU A 128 8.18 1.85 -6.80
C LEU A 128 9.21 0.87 -6.20
N HIS A 129 9.63 -0.11 -6.99
CA HIS A 129 10.57 -1.14 -6.54
C HIS A 129 11.93 -0.56 -6.11
N LYS A 130 12.48 0.38 -6.89
CA LYS A 130 13.83 0.90 -6.64
C LYS A 130 13.88 2.01 -5.60
N LYS A 131 12.84 2.82 -5.48
CA LYS A 131 12.89 4.06 -4.67
C LYS A 131 12.01 4.01 -3.43
N LEU A 132 10.85 3.36 -3.48
CA LEU A 132 9.89 3.41 -2.37
C LEU A 132 9.89 2.15 -1.50
N LEU A 133 9.93 0.95 -2.09
CA LEU A 133 9.93 -0.29 -1.31
C LEU A 133 11.11 -0.39 -0.32
N PRO A 134 12.34 0.04 -0.65
CA PRO A 134 13.44 0.03 0.32
C PRO A 134 13.27 0.97 1.52
N LEU A 135 12.29 1.87 1.48
CA LEU A 135 11.96 2.78 2.59
C LEU A 135 10.83 2.24 3.47
N ALA A 136 10.19 1.14 3.06
CA ALA A 136 9.06 0.57 3.77
C ALA A 136 9.50 -0.13 5.05
N ALA A 137 8.64 -0.08 6.08
CA ALA A 137 8.70 -0.99 7.22
C ALA A 137 7.99 -2.32 6.90
N LEU A 138 6.98 -2.27 6.04
CA LEU A 138 6.19 -3.41 5.60
C LEU A 138 5.67 -3.21 4.18
N VAL A 139 5.76 -4.25 3.36
CA VAL A 139 5.15 -4.31 2.02
C VAL A 139 4.04 -5.35 2.03
N THR A 140 2.87 -5.02 1.44
CA THR A 140 1.67 -5.88 1.50
C THR A 140 1.16 -6.30 0.11
N PRO A 141 1.96 -6.96 -0.74
CA PRO A 141 1.54 -7.37 -2.07
C PRO A 141 0.50 -8.50 -2.04
N ASN A 142 -0.40 -8.50 -3.01
CA ASN A 142 -1.16 -9.70 -3.36
C ASN A 142 -0.33 -10.63 -4.27
N ILE A 143 -0.88 -11.81 -4.62
CA ILE A 143 -0.18 -12.80 -5.47
C ILE A 143 0.26 -12.19 -6.80
N CYS A 144 -0.62 -11.49 -7.52
CA CYS A 144 -0.31 -10.92 -8.82
C CYS A 144 0.79 -9.85 -8.74
N GLU A 145 0.75 -9.03 -7.71
CA GLU A 145 1.75 -8.00 -7.42
C GLU A 145 3.10 -8.62 -7.06
N ALA A 146 3.10 -9.69 -6.24
CA ALA A 146 4.30 -10.43 -5.90
C ALA A 146 4.92 -11.11 -7.13
N GLU A 147 4.11 -11.71 -8.01
CA GLU A 147 4.58 -12.26 -9.29
C GLU A 147 5.27 -11.18 -10.16
N GLN A 148 4.68 -9.99 -10.24
CA GLN A 148 5.28 -8.89 -11.01
C GLN A 148 6.58 -8.37 -10.40
N LEU A 149 6.66 -8.29 -9.07
CA LEU A 149 7.85 -7.80 -8.37
C LEU A 149 9.01 -8.79 -8.37
N THR A 150 8.70 -10.11 -8.30
CA THR A 150 9.73 -11.16 -8.21
C THR A 150 10.05 -11.84 -9.54
N GLY A 151 9.15 -11.74 -10.53
CA GLY A 151 9.21 -12.54 -11.77
C GLY A 151 8.85 -14.01 -11.59
N MET A 152 8.48 -14.43 -10.38
CA MET A 152 8.11 -15.81 -10.05
C MET A 152 6.65 -16.08 -10.38
N LYS A 153 6.30 -17.37 -10.59
CA LYS A 153 4.90 -17.82 -10.63
C LYS A 153 4.50 -18.40 -9.29
N ILE A 154 3.31 -18.00 -8.78
CA ILE A 154 2.83 -18.35 -7.45
C ILE A 154 1.47 -19.02 -7.58
N ARG A 155 1.43 -20.36 -7.45
CA ARG A 155 0.21 -21.19 -7.59
C ARG A 155 -0.16 -21.92 -6.31
N LYS A 156 0.76 -22.03 -5.35
CA LYS A 156 0.59 -22.76 -4.09
C LYS A 156 1.36 -22.10 -2.95
N GLY A 157 1.01 -22.46 -1.71
CA GLY A 157 1.57 -21.83 -0.50
C GLY A 157 3.10 -21.93 -0.39
N SER A 158 3.74 -23.02 -0.88
CA SER A 158 5.21 -23.11 -0.84
C SER A 158 5.89 -22.08 -1.76
N GLU A 159 5.30 -21.80 -2.93
CA GLU A 159 5.79 -20.77 -3.84
C GLU A 159 5.53 -19.34 -3.28
N GLN A 160 4.40 -19.16 -2.60
CA GLN A 160 4.09 -17.91 -1.87
C GLN A 160 5.14 -17.64 -0.79
N GLN A 161 5.52 -18.66 0.00
CA GLN A 161 6.57 -18.52 1.02
C GLN A 161 7.94 -18.18 0.39
N THR A 162 8.29 -18.82 -0.73
CA THR A 162 9.52 -18.50 -1.47
C THR A 162 9.50 -17.08 -2.00
N ALA A 163 8.38 -16.64 -2.56
CA ALA A 163 8.23 -15.28 -3.07
C ALA A 163 8.29 -14.22 -1.94
N ALA A 164 7.74 -14.51 -0.76
CA ALA A 164 7.85 -13.61 0.38
C ALA A 164 9.30 -13.39 0.84
N ARG A 165 10.12 -14.46 0.83
CA ARG A 165 11.57 -14.36 1.12
C ARG A 165 12.31 -13.56 0.05
N ALA A 166 12.05 -13.84 -1.23
CA ALA A 166 12.66 -13.11 -2.34
C ALA A 166 12.32 -11.61 -2.32
N LEU A 167 11.07 -11.27 -1.96
CA LEU A 167 10.66 -9.88 -1.77
C LEU A 167 11.40 -9.22 -0.61
N TYR A 168 11.54 -9.91 0.53
CA TYR A 168 12.32 -9.39 1.66
C TYR A 168 13.76 -9.10 1.23
N GLU A 169 14.42 -10.03 0.56
CA GLU A 169 15.80 -9.86 0.08
C GLU A 169 15.94 -8.68 -0.87
N SER A 170 14.95 -8.45 -1.74
CA SER A 170 14.99 -7.35 -2.71
C SER A 170 14.60 -5.98 -2.14
N CYS A 171 13.72 -5.94 -1.14
CA CYS A 171 13.20 -4.70 -0.56
C CYS A 171 13.88 -4.31 0.76
N GLY A 172 14.46 -5.27 1.50
CA GLY A 172 15.08 -5.06 2.80
C GLY A 172 14.09 -4.73 3.93
N CYS A 173 12.82 -5.11 3.79
CA CYS A 173 11.77 -4.82 4.76
C CYS A 173 10.81 -6.01 4.94
N ALA A 174 10.03 -6.02 6.03
CA ALA A 174 9.03 -7.07 6.24
C ALA A 174 8.01 -7.14 5.09
N VAL A 175 7.53 -8.36 4.83
CA VAL A 175 6.57 -8.65 3.75
C VAL A 175 5.35 -9.36 4.32
N LEU A 176 4.15 -8.89 3.97
CA LEU A 176 2.89 -9.59 4.16
C LEU A 176 2.30 -9.91 2.78
N LEU A 177 2.57 -11.10 2.27
CA LEU A 177 2.09 -11.53 0.95
C LEU A 177 0.69 -12.13 1.09
N LYS A 178 -0.32 -11.40 0.58
CA LYS A 178 -1.73 -11.74 0.67
C LYS A 178 -2.08 -12.90 -0.26
N GLY A 179 -2.63 -14.02 0.27
CA GLY A 179 -2.92 -15.24 -0.47
C GLY A 179 -4.35 -15.36 -0.99
N GLY A 180 -5.17 -14.35 -0.84
CA GLY A 180 -6.58 -14.37 -1.25
C GLY A 180 -6.86 -14.75 -2.71
N HIS A 181 -5.88 -14.68 -3.60
CA HIS A 181 -6.01 -15.08 -5.01
C HIS A 181 -5.63 -16.55 -5.31
N LEU A 182 -5.07 -17.28 -4.34
CA LEU A 182 -4.83 -18.71 -4.49
C LEU A 182 -6.13 -19.50 -4.39
N THR A 183 -6.18 -20.67 -5.02
CA THR A 183 -7.33 -21.57 -4.92
C THR A 183 -7.26 -22.40 -3.64
N GLY A 184 -8.41 -22.84 -3.13
CA GLY A 184 -8.50 -23.69 -1.95
C GLY A 184 -9.53 -23.18 -0.92
N LYS A 185 -9.65 -23.94 0.18
CA LYS A 185 -10.61 -23.64 1.26
C LYS A 185 -10.13 -22.53 2.22
N GLN A 186 -8.83 -22.24 2.18
CA GLN A 186 -8.17 -21.27 3.05
C GLN A 186 -7.68 -20.07 2.22
N ALA A 187 -7.69 -18.91 2.82
CA ALA A 187 -7.01 -17.71 2.34
C ALA A 187 -5.83 -17.48 3.28
N ASP A 188 -4.65 -17.99 2.87
CA ASP A 188 -3.45 -17.95 3.70
C ASP A 188 -2.58 -16.74 3.30
N ASP A 189 -2.36 -15.82 4.23
CA ASP A 189 -1.38 -14.76 4.07
C ASP A 189 -0.03 -15.20 4.66
N VAL A 190 1.06 -14.83 4.02
CA VAL A 190 2.43 -15.15 4.48
C VAL A 190 3.11 -13.88 4.94
N TYR A 191 3.45 -13.83 6.21
CA TYR A 191 4.29 -12.79 6.81
C TYR A 191 5.73 -13.29 6.94
N PHE A 192 6.70 -12.46 6.53
CA PHE A 192 8.12 -12.72 6.70
C PHE A 192 8.85 -11.43 7.09
N ASP A 193 9.60 -11.45 8.19
CA ASP A 193 10.34 -10.31 8.75
C ASP A 193 11.86 -10.39 8.58
N GLY A 194 12.32 -11.41 7.83
CA GLY A 194 13.73 -11.70 7.63
C GLY A 194 14.25 -12.84 8.51
N GLU A 195 13.61 -13.10 9.64
CA GLU A 195 13.97 -14.20 10.55
C GLU A 195 12.88 -15.27 10.57
N LYS A 196 11.65 -14.85 10.85
CA LYS A 196 10.51 -15.75 11.05
C LYS A 196 9.51 -15.64 9.91
N LEU A 197 9.10 -16.80 9.39
CA LEU A 197 7.97 -16.92 8.48
C LEU A 197 6.75 -17.39 9.26
N THR A 198 5.66 -16.63 9.14
CA THR A 198 4.38 -16.94 9.78
C THR A 198 3.29 -17.02 8.72
N VAL A 199 2.49 -18.07 8.75
CA VAL A 199 1.29 -18.22 7.91
C VAL A 199 0.08 -17.82 8.73
N LEU A 200 -0.68 -16.86 8.23
CA LEU A 200 -1.92 -16.36 8.81
C LEU A 200 -3.08 -16.94 8.01
N SER A 201 -3.75 -17.95 8.56
CA SER A 201 -4.82 -18.67 7.86
C SER A 201 -6.19 -18.14 8.23
N ALA A 202 -7.01 -17.87 7.23
CA ALA A 202 -8.43 -17.58 7.38
C ALA A 202 -9.27 -18.50 6.49
N LYS A 203 -10.46 -18.86 6.94
CA LYS A 203 -11.41 -19.58 6.10
C LYS A 203 -11.91 -18.64 5.00
N ARG A 204 -11.95 -19.14 3.78
CA ARG A 204 -12.52 -18.39 2.64
C ARG A 204 -14.05 -18.38 2.76
N GLU A 205 -14.64 -17.20 2.66
CA GLU A 205 -16.10 -17.01 2.59
C GLU A 205 -16.62 -17.18 1.16
#